data_81ceec96879e02a7e3b17a385d3b973e
#
_entry.id   81ceec96879e02a7e3b17a385d3b973e
#
_cell.length_a   1.000
_cell.length_b   1.000
_cell.length_c   1.000
_cell.angle_alpha   90.00
_cell.angle_beta   90.00
_cell.angle_gamma   90.00
#
_symmetry.space_group_name_H-M   'P 1'
#
loop_
_entity.id
_entity.type
_entity.pdbx_description
1 polymer ?
#
loop_
_entity_poly.entity_id
_entity_poly.type
_entity_poly.pdbx_seq_one_letter_code
_entity_poly.pdbx_strand_id
1 'polypeptide(L)'
;MKKVLIITYYWPPSGGAGVQRWLKFSKYLSEFGWEPVVFTVANGEFPEQDNSLLKDIPKNLEVIKVPIKEPYVIYKLLTGRKKNEKIHAGFLTEKKKKSFLQDFAVWVRGNFFIPD
;
A
#
# COMPACT_ATOMS: atom_id res chain seq x y z
N MET A 1 6.68 -27.91 6.83
CA MET A 1 5.94 -27.18 5.78
C MET A 1 6.91 -26.31 4.97
N LYS A 2 6.63 -26.10 3.71
CA LYS A 2 7.43 -25.19 2.86
C LYS A 2 7.07 -23.77 3.20
N LYS A 3 8.06 -22.85 3.33
CA LYS A 3 7.79 -21.43 3.55
C LYS A 3 7.64 -20.68 2.24
N VAL A 4 6.71 -19.72 2.21
CA VAL A 4 6.52 -18.79 1.11
C VAL A 4 6.49 -17.36 1.62
N LEU A 5 7.33 -16.50 1.05
CA LEU A 5 7.36 -15.07 1.36
C LEU A 5 6.41 -14.33 0.40
N ILE A 6 5.47 -13.60 0.98
CA ILE A 6 4.55 -12.71 0.28
C ILE A 6 4.99 -11.28 0.52
N ILE A 7 5.50 -10.61 -0.49
CA ILE A 7 5.88 -9.19 -0.42
C ILE A 7 4.74 -8.39 -1.00
N THR A 8 4.12 -7.54 -0.18
CA THR A 8 3.00 -6.70 -0.63
C THR A 8 3.00 -5.35 0.09
N TYR A 9 2.65 -4.29 -0.63
CA TYR A 9 2.44 -2.96 -0.05
C TYR A 9 1.09 -2.88 0.66
N TYR A 10 0.05 -3.44 0.03
CA TYR A 10 -1.32 -3.39 0.53
C TYR A 10 -1.64 -4.59 1.41
N TRP A 11 -1.77 -4.34 2.71
CA TRP A 11 -2.13 -5.31 3.74
C TRP A 11 -3.14 -4.70 4.72
N PRO A 12 -4.03 -5.47 5.37
CA PRO A 12 -4.94 -4.92 6.35
C PRO A 12 -4.22 -4.04 7.41
N PRO A 13 -4.77 -2.84 7.74
CA PRO A 13 -6.14 -2.36 7.52
C PRO A 13 -6.39 -1.66 6.17
N SER A 14 -5.50 -1.75 5.18
CA SER A 14 -5.81 -1.27 3.84
C SER A 14 -6.99 -2.05 3.25
N GLY A 15 -7.88 -1.35 2.53
CA GLY A 15 -9.00 -1.94 1.79
C GLY A 15 -8.65 -2.25 0.33
N GLY A 16 -9.64 -2.74 -0.39
CA GLY A 16 -9.57 -2.98 -1.82
C GLY A 16 -9.29 -4.43 -2.23
N ALA A 17 -9.47 -4.70 -3.52
CA ALA A 17 -9.40 -6.07 -4.07
C ALA A 17 -8.00 -6.70 -3.96
N GLY A 18 -6.94 -5.89 -4.10
CA GLY A 18 -5.56 -6.35 -3.98
C GLY A 18 -5.24 -6.92 -2.60
N VAL A 19 -5.73 -6.25 -1.55
CA VAL A 19 -5.57 -6.70 -0.15
C VAL A 19 -6.29 -8.03 0.08
N GLN A 20 -7.55 -8.14 -0.38
CA GLN A 20 -8.35 -9.35 -0.20
C GLN A 20 -7.69 -10.57 -0.85
N ARG A 21 -7.07 -10.40 -2.01
CA ARG A 21 -6.36 -11.49 -2.70
C ARG A 21 -5.27 -12.08 -1.82
N TRP A 22 -4.33 -11.26 -1.36
CA TRP A 22 -3.20 -11.74 -0.57
C TRP A 22 -3.62 -12.25 0.80
N LEU A 23 -4.64 -11.63 1.42
CA LEU A 23 -5.21 -12.08 2.67
C LEU A 23 -5.83 -13.49 2.53
N LYS A 24 -6.59 -13.73 1.46
CA LYS A 24 -7.17 -15.05 1.19
C LYS A 24 -6.10 -16.08 0.85
N PHE A 25 -5.09 -15.73 0.04
CA PHE A 25 -3.97 -16.65 -0.20
C PHE A 25 -3.26 -17.02 1.09
N SER A 26 -2.92 -16.07 1.95
CA SER A 26 -2.25 -16.36 3.22
C SER A 26 -3.09 -17.24 4.15
N LYS A 27 -4.42 -17.14 4.08
CA LYS A 27 -5.33 -17.97 4.85
C LYS A 27 -5.34 -19.44 4.37
N TYR A 28 -5.37 -19.67 3.06
CA TYR A 28 -5.55 -21.01 2.50
C TYR A 28 -4.25 -21.74 2.18
N LEU A 29 -3.12 -21.06 2.05
CA LEU A 29 -1.82 -21.67 1.74
C LEU A 29 -1.42 -22.76 2.72
N SER A 30 -1.77 -22.60 3.99
CA SER A 30 -1.49 -23.61 5.03
C SER A 30 -2.19 -24.94 4.79
N GLU A 31 -3.36 -24.94 4.16
CA GLU A 31 -4.10 -26.16 3.79
C GLU A 31 -3.37 -26.96 2.69
N PHE A 32 -2.50 -26.29 1.93
CA PHE A 32 -1.68 -26.89 0.88
C PHE A 32 -0.23 -27.17 1.32
N GLY A 33 0.04 -27.15 2.62
CA GLY A 33 1.36 -27.45 3.18
C GLY A 33 2.38 -26.32 3.06
N TRP A 34 1.92 -25.08 2.83
CA TRP A 34 2.75 -23.89 2.78
C TRP A 34 2.55 -23.03 4.02
N GLU A 35 3.64 -22.52 4.57
CA GLU A 35 3.65 -21.56 5.66
C GLU A 35 3.94 -20.17 5.10
N PRO A 36 2.93 -19.29 4.99
CA PRO A 36 3.13 -17.95 4.47
C PRO A 36 3.79 -17.04 5.52
N VAL A 37 4.70 -16.20 5.05
CA VAL A 37 5.27 -15.08 5.79
C VAL A 37 4.99 -13.82 4.98
N VAL A 38 4.32 -12.85 5.57
CA VAL A 38 3.97 -11.60 4.89
C VAL A 38 4.96 -10.51 5.23
N PHE A 39 5.55 -9.89 4.22
CA PHE A 39 6.40 -8.73 4.34
C PHE A 39 5.67 -7.50 3.77
N THR A 40 5.41 -6.51 4.61
CA THR A 40 4.59 -5.34 4.23
C THR A 40 5.10 -4.06 4.89
N VAL A 41 4.49 -2.92 4.52
CA VAL A 41 4.85 -1.61 5.06
C VAL A 41 4.13 -1.32 6.37
N ALA A 42 4.82 -0.63 7.29
CA ALA A 42 4.24 -0.22 8.57
C ALA A 42 3.45 1.09 8.47
N ASN A 43 3.91 2.02 7.63
CA ASN A 43 3.44 3.40 7.55
C ASN A 43 3.01 3.80 6.14
N GLY A 44 2.47 2.85 5.35
CA GLY A 44 1.99 3.12 4.01
C GLY A 44 0.78 4.06 3.98
N GLU A 45 0.65 4.83 2.90
CA GLU A 45 -0.55 5.62 2.62
C GLU A 45 -1.56 4.75 1.87
N PHE A 46 -2.68 4.45 2.53
CA PHE A 46 -3.74 3.64 1.95
C PHE A 46 -4.94 4.54 1.60
N PRO A 47 -5.38 4.56 0.34
CA PRO A 47 -6.54 5.36 -0.08
C PRO A 47 -7.84 4.91 0.60
N GLU A 48 -7.95 3.60 0.82
CA GLU A 48 -9.08 2.99 1.50
C GLU A 48 -8.60 2.24 2.74
N GLN A 49 -9.43 2.24 3.79
CA GLN A 49 -9.18 1.47 5.00
C GLN A 49 -10.40 0.62 5.31
N ASP A 50 -10.17 -0.66 5.57
CA ASP A 50 -11.20 -1.61 5.98
C ASP A 50 -10.71 -2.44 7.18
N ASN A 51 -11.11 -2.02 8.36
CA ASN A 51 -10.76 -2.69 9.60
C ASN A 51 -11.45 -4.05 9.76
N SER A 52 -12.47 -4.35 8.98
CA SER A 52 -13.15 -5.65 9.03
C SER A 52 -12.23 -6.78 8.59
N LEU A 53 -11.29 -6.49 7.67
CA LEU A 53 -10.33 -7.45 7.16
C LEU A 53 -9.30 -7.92 8.22
N LEU A 54 -9.12 -7.17 9.30
CA LEU A 54 -8.23 -7.58 10.40
C LEU A 54 -8.66 -8.89 11.05
N LYS A 55 -9.97 -9.18 11.04
CA LYS A 55 -10.54 -10.40 11.60
C LYS A 55 -10.20 -11.65 10.78
N ASP A 56 -9.92 -11.46 9.50
CA ASP A 56 -9.61 -12.54 8.56
C ASP A 56 -8.13 -12.95 8.58
N ILE A 57 -7.28 -12.20 9.26
CA ILE A 57 -5.85 -12.52 9.39
C ILE A 57 -5.70 -13.79 10.24
N PRO A 58 -5.05 -14.86 9.73
CA PRO A 58 -4.78 -16.05 10.51
C PRO A 58 -3.95 -15.72 11.77
N LYS A 59 -4.33 -16.28 12.92
CA LYS A 59 -3.67 -15.98 14.20
C LYS A 59 -2.20 -16.38 14.27
N ASN A 60 -1.81 -17.36 13.49
CA ASN A 60 -0.45 -17.91 13.41
C ASN A 60 0.36 -17.35 12.24
N LEU A 61 -0.17 -16.35 11.51
CA LEU A 61 0.50 -15.75 10.38
C LEU A 61 1.60 -14.80 10.85
N GLU A 62 2.82 -15.03 10.39
CA GLU A 62 3.93 -14.10 10.60
C GLU A 62 3.80 -12.90 9.64
N VAL A 63 3.70 -11.69 10.21
CA VAL A 63 3.60 -10.45 9.44
C VAL A 63 4.72 -9.50 9.86
N ILE A 64 5.66 -9.29 8.95
CA ILE A 64 6.81 -8.40 9.13
C ILE A 64 6.46 -7.03 8.54
N LYS A 65 6.38 -6.00 9.38
CA LYS A 65 6.07 -4.62 8.98
C LYS A 65 7.32 -3.77 9.06
N VAL A 66 7.69 -3.13 7.96
CA VAL A 66 8.87 -2.27 7.87
C VAL A 66 8.46 -0.83 7.54
N PRO A 67 8.97 0.17 8.30
CA PRO A 67 8.71 1.57 7.96
C PRO A 67 9.42 1.94 6.66
N ILE A 68 8.71 2.66 5.79
CA ILE A 68 9.28 3.19 4.56
C ILE A 68 9.28 4.72 4.58
N LYS A 69 10.18 5.32 3.81
CA LYS A 69 10.20 6.76 3.55
C LYS A 69 9.51 7.02 2.22
N GLU A 70 8.28 7.52 2.29
CA GLU A 70 7.54 7.86 1.08
C GLU A 70 7.84 9.30 0.65
N PRO A 71 8.14 9.56 -0.62
CA PRO A 71 8.36 10.91 -1.13
C PRO A 71 7.10 11.76 -1.11
N TYR A 72 5.91 11.18 -0.90
CA TYR A 72 4.67 11.90 -0.72
C TYR A 72 4.70 12.89 0.48
N VAL A 73 5.48 12.60 1.51
CA VAL A 73 5.67 13.51 2.64
C VAL A 73 6.33 14.81 2.17
N ILE A 74 7.36 14.70 1.33
CA ILE A 74 8.06 15.85 0.74
C ILE A 74 7.12 16.61 -0.20
N TYR A 75 6.36 15.88 -1.02
CA TYR A 75 5.38 16.49 -1.93
C TYR A 75 4.29 17.25 -1.17
N LYS A 76 3.73 16.69 -0.11
CA LYS A 76 2.74 17.37 0.75
C LYS A 76 3.32 18.64 1.38
N LEU A 77 4.57 18.58 1.85
CA LEU A 77 5.26 19.74 2.43
C LEU A 77 5.43 20.86 1.39
N LEU A 78 5.85 20.53 0.17
CA LEU A 78 6.07 21.50 -0.91
C LEU A 78 4.77 22.09 -1.47
N THR A 79 3.66 21.33 -1.45
CA THR A 79 2.37 21.78 -1.98
C THR A 79 1.47 22.42 -0.92
N GLY A 80 1.93 22.56 0.33
CA GLY A 80 1.16 23.14 1.43
C GLY A 80 -0.09 22.35 1.83
N ARG A 81 -0.22 21.10 1.38
CA ARG A 81 -1.35 20.24 1.72
C ARG A 81 -1.24 19.73 3.15
N LYS A 82 -2.37 19.65 3.85
CA LYS A 82 -2.41 19.14 5.23
C LYS A 82 -1.95 17.69 5.28
N LYS A 83 -1.18 17.35 6.31
CA LYS A 83 -0.58 16.01 6.52
C LYS A 83 -1.59 14.86 6.46
N ASN A 84 -2.87 15.12 6.75
CA ASN A 84 -3.95 14.13 6.80
C ASN A 84 -4.78 14.04 5.51
N GLU A 85 -4.44 14.79 4.47
CA GLU A 85 -5.17 14.73 3.20
C GLU A 85 -4.71 13.51 2.41
N LYS A 86 -5.63 12.56 2.18
CA LYS A 86 -5.36 11.35 1.40
C LYS A 86 -5.21 11.70 -0.07
N ILE A 87 -4.15 11.20 -0.69
CA ILE A 87 -3.92 11.35 -2.13
C ILE A 87 -4.59 10.18 -2.83
N HIS A 88 -5.73 10.45 -3.49
CA HIS A 88 -6.38 9.45 -4.34
C HIS A 88 -5.63 9.30 -5.67
N ALA A 89 -5.55 8.07 -6.19
CA ALA A 89 -4.88 7.78 -7.46
C ALA A 89 -5.42 8.57 -8.65
N GLY A 90 -6.69 9.03 -8.57
CA GLY A 90 -7.35 9.83 -9.59
C GLY A 90 -7.06 11.33 -9.59
N PHE A 91 -6.27 11.86 -8.64
CA PHE A 91 -6.08 13.31 -8.53
C PHE A 91 -5.35 13.94 -9.74
N LEU A 92 -4.62 13.13 -10.50
CA LEU A 92 -3.91 13.55 -11.72
C LEU A 92 -4.84 13.75 -12.92
N THR A 93 -6.09 13.32 -12.83
CA THR A 93 -7.08 13.41 -13.92
C THR A 93 -7.92 14.69 -13.88
N GLU A 94 -7.92 15.42 -12.76
CA GLU A 94 -8.61 16.71 -12.69
C GLU A 94 -7.82 17.77 -13.47
N LYS A 95 -8.44 18.31 -14.52
CA LYS A 95 -7.98 19.46 -15.31
C LYS A 95 -7.95 20.74 -14.45
N LYS A 96 -7.08 20.81 -13.47
CA LYS A 96 -6.70 22.07 -12.81
C LYS A 96 -5.36 22.54 -13.35
N LYS A 97 -5.26 23.87 -13.58
CA LYS A 97 -4.10 24.59 -14.10
C LYS A 97 -2.78 23.84 -13.89
N LYS A 98 -2.12 23.45 -14.99
CA LYS A 98 -0.80 22.83 -14.98
C LYS A 98 0.15 23.67 -14.14
N SER A 99 0.50 23.21 -12.97
CA SER A 99 1.56 23.76 -12.15
C SER A 99 2.83 22.98 -12.47
N PHE A 100 3.94 23.66 -12.66
CA PHE A 100 5.26 23.05 -12.83
C PHE A 100 5.57 21.99 -11.75
N LEU A 101 5.05 22.20 -10.54
CA LEU A 101 5.17 21.26 -9.44
C LEU A 101 4.38 19.94 -9.68
N GLN A 102 3.27 20.00 -10.42
CA GLN A 102 2.51 18.79 -10.78
C GLN A 102 3.24 17.99 -11.85
N ASP A 103 3.80 18.66 -12.86
CA ASP A 103 4.58 17.98 -13.90
C ASP A 103 5.84 17.34 -13.32
N PHE A 104 6.51 18.01 -12.37
CA PHE A 104 7.63 17.46 -11.64
C PHE A 104 7.24 16.25 -10.78
N ALA A 105 6.10 16.30 -10.08
CA ALA A 105 5.61 15.19 -9.28
C ALA A 105 5.24 13.96 -10.14
N VAL A 106 4.65 14.18 -11.30
CA VAL A 106 4.36 13.11 -12.29
C VAL A 106 5.65 12.50 -12.82
N TRP A 107 6.64 13.34 -13.12
CA TRP A 107 7.95 12.87 -13.59
C TRP A 107 8.67 12.02 -12.52
N VAL A 108 8.68 12.47 -11.26
CA VAL A 108 9.26 11.72 -10.14
C VAL A 108 8.54 10.38 -9.98
N ARG A 109 7.21 10.37 -10.03
CA ARG A 109 6.42 9.14 -9.93
C ARG A 109 6.76 8.17 -11.06
N GLY A 110 6.85 8.64 -12.29
CA GLY A 110 7.13 7.80 -13.46
C GLY A 110 8.56 7.22 -13.50
N ASN A 111 9.53 7.86 -12.80
CA ASN A 111 10.92 7.43 -12.84
C ASN A 111 11.37 6.68 -11.58
N PHE A 112 10.72 6.91 -10.44
CA PHE A 112 11.12 6.32 -9.16
C PHE A 112 10.11 5.33 -8.57
N PHE A 113 8.90 5.27 -9.13
CA PHE A 113 7.86 4.34 -8.69
C PHE A 113 7.48 3.42 -9.84
N ILE A 114 7.42 2.14 -9.56
CA ILE A 114 6.87 1.16 -10.49
C ILE A 114 5.38 1.49 -10.62
N PRO A 115 4.86 1.73 -11.84
CA PRO A 115 3.44 1.89 -12.04
C PRO A 115 2.74 0.57 -11.68
N ASP A 116 1.68 0.68 -10.91
CA ASP A 116 0.76 -0.44 -10.63
C ASP A 116 -0.01 -0.83 -11.90
#